data_d9b2a0e7e59149523f74f9b7341e487f
#
_entry.id   d9b2a0e7e59149523f74f9b7341e487f
#
_cell.length_a   1.000
_cell.length_b   1.000
_cell.length_c   1.000
_cell.angle_alpha   90.00
_cell.angle_beta   90.00
_cell.angle_gamma   90.00
#
_symmetry.space_group_name_H-M   'P 1'
#
loop_
_entity.id
_entity.type
_entity.pdbx_description
1 polymer ?
#
loop_
_entity_poly.entity_id
_entity_poly.type
_entity_poly.pdbx_seq_one_letter_code
_entity_poly.pdbx_strand_id
1 'polypeptide(L)'
;MLVSMLLLLRFRKEKPFIPSESYKKRILPNIYFLMTKNIFIASAEPYTGKSVVAFGLINMLLAKTQKVGYFKPIIAQEDSEEKEPHIEALMDYFSLPINYTDTFAFTRQQVLQRTESDNNSSIIDTVISKYKKIEDNYDFTVIEGSDFLGQGIAFEFESNVLIAKNLAAPVVIVITGQQKTTAQVVNTAINIYRNFISRDVQVLGIIANMVNKDFAGDIMELLTAQLPSELTVSVIPMDAGLQSPTMREITTALQAKVLFGEDLMASQVDNFVTGAMMLPNFLNHIKENVLIVTPGDRGDIIIGALTANRSTSYAKVAGIVLTAGSLPDEPVIRLIKGLQTVIPIISVTTGTFETSNAIGSIHSRITKDNKKKIELAINVFEKYVDTKALDDKIITFQSEGITPHMFQYQLVKRAKSKKKHIVLPEGDDDRILKAAARLINQDLVELTILGDPNEIGLAIKRLGLNLDLNSFHIINPKNSIYYDEYVETLYELRKNKNVNEEMARDMMTDVSYFGTMMVYKGHADGMVSGAVHTTQHTIRPALQFIKTKPGVSVVSSVSSCVCRSGLRCLAIVPLIQIQRHQNLLRLQFLLQKAAWALV
;
A
#
# COMPACT_ATOMS: atom_id res chain seq x y z
N MET A 1 25.98 11.55 -3.16
CA MET A 1 26.45 12.92 -3.48
C MET A 1 25.51 13.89 -2.75
N LEU A 2 26.00 14.49 -1.64
CA LEU A 2 25.24 15.47 -0.83
C LEU A 2 25.27 16.80 -1.56
N VAL A 3 24.16 17.20 -2.15
CA VAL A 3 23.96 18.56 -2.64
C VAL A 3 23.27 19.32 -1.51
N SER A 4 24.03 20.18 -0.80
CA SER A 4 23.44 21.10 0.20
C SER A 4 22.70 22.20 -0.54
N MET A 5 21.40 22.05 -0.69
CA MET A 5 20.52 23.05 -1.27
C MET A 5 20.07 24.00 -0.15
N LEU A 6 20.38 25.29 -0.26
CA LEU A 6 20.04 26.29 0.75
C LEU A 6 18.67 26.89 0.43
N LEU A 7 17.70 26.72 1.33
CA LEU A 7 16.36 27.30 1.23
C LEU A 7 16.28 28.57 2.07
N LEU A 8 16.09 29.72 1.44
CA LEU A 8 15.81 31.00 2.12
C LEU A 8 14.29 31.22 2.16
N LEU A 9 13.68 31.00 3.31
CA LEU A 9 12.25 31.24 3.52
C LEU A 9 12.00 32.54 4.28
N ARG A 10 11.02 33.33 3.82
CA ARG A 10 10.51 34.50 4.52
C ARG A 10 9.41 34.07 5.49
N PHE A 11 9.64 34.22 6.80
CA PHE A 11 8.58 34.06 7.80
C PHE A 11 7.88 35.42 8.02
N ARG A 12 6.54 35.44 7.89
CA ARG A 12 5.70 36.61 8.23
C ARG A 12 5.94 37.00 9.69
N LYS A 13 5.98 38.31 9.99
CA LYS A 13 6.09 38.86 11.34
C LYS A 13 4.91 38.43 12.20
N GLU A 14 5.05 37.40 12.99
CA GLU A 14 4.19 37.10 14.13
C GLU A 14 4.82 37.64 15.42
N LYS A 15 3.97 38.14 16.34
CA LYS A 15 4.40 38.76 17.60
C LYS A 15 5.26 37.79 18.44
N PRO A 16 6.22 38.28 19.23
CA PRO A 16 7.07 37.43 20.05
C PRO A 16 6.23 36.70 21.11
N PHE A 17 6.26 35.38 21.07
CA PHE A 17 5.65 34.52 22.08
C PHE A 17 6.67 34.27 23.21
N ILE A 18 6.40 34.73 24.42
CA ILE A 18 7.17 34.45 25.64
C ILE A 18 6.55 33.22 26.29
N PRO A 19 7.24 32.07 26.38
CA PRO A 19 6.67 30.87 26.98
C PRO A 19 6.63 31.00 28.52
N SER A 20 5.47 30.73 29.13
CA SER A 20 5.31 30.59 30.59
C SER A 20 5.92 29.26 31.08
N GLU A 21 6.24 29.18 32.39
CA GLU A 21 6.85 27.98 33.00
C GLU A 21 6.01 26.70 32.89
N SER A 22 4.68 26.83 32.77
CA SER A 22 3.79 25.70 32.48
C SER A 22 4.00 25.10 31.10
N TYR A 23 4.63 25.83 30.16
CA TYR A 23 4.97 25.37 28.81
C TYR A 23 6.21 24.44 28.83
N LYS A 24 7.12 24.60 29.80
CA LYS A 24 8.31 23.74 29.94
C LYS A 24 7.97 22.30 30.31
N LYS A 25 6.87 22.06 31.04
CA LYS A 25 6.41 20.71 31.39
C LYS A 25 5.59 20.00 30.29
N ARG A 26 5.16 20.72 29.23
CA ARG A 26 4.46 20.16 28.07
C ARG A 26 5.32 19.91 26.84
N ILE A 27 6.64 20.15 26.93
CA ILE A 27 7.58 20.06 25.79
C ILE A 27 8.20 18.66 25.62
N LEU A 28 7.90 17.74 26.53
CA LEU A 28 8.19 16.31 26.36
C LEU A 28 6.89 15.59 26.74
N PRO A 29 6.16 14.97 25.94
CA PRO A 29 6.34 14.22 24.73
C PRO A 29 5.19 14.44 23.72
N ASN A 30 5.43 15.10 22.65
CA ASN A 30 4.60 14.94 21.48
C ASN A 30 5.52 14.85 20.27
N ILE A 31 6.40 13.87 20.25
CA ILE A 31 6.58 13.10 19.04
C ILE A 31 5.16 12.55 18.81
N TYR A 32 4.47 13.03 17.79
CA TYR A 32 3.28 12.36 17.29
C TYR A 32 3.76 10.99 16.81
N PHE A 33 3.75 10.01 17.71
CA PHE A 33 3.68 8.63 17.34
C PHE A 33 2.38 8.52 16.59
N LEU A 34 2.45 8.44 15.28
CA LEU A 34 1.31 8.11 14.46
C LEU A 34 0.84 6.73 14.94
N MET A 35 -0.25 6.71 15.69
CA MET A 35 -0.98 5.47 15.94
C MET A 35 -1.25 4.89 14.56
N THR A 36 -0.73 3.71 14.29
CA THR A 36 -0.94 3.06 13.01
C THR A 36 -2.42 2.75 12.87
N LYS A 37 -2.99 3.27 11.81
CA LYS A 37 -4.38 3.04 11.44
C LYS A 37 -4.50 1.90 10.42
N ASN A 38 -3.56 0.96 10.44
CA ASN A 38 -3.53 -0.12 9.47
C ASN A 38 -2.90 -1.41 10.01
N ILE A 39 -3.17 -2.51 9.32
CA ILE A 39 -2.55 -3.81 9.51
C ILE A 39 -2.38 -4.49 8.16
N PHE A 40 -1.24 -5.14 7.95
CA PHE A 40 -0.92 -5.83 6.71
C PHE A 40 -0.98 -7.35 6.90
N ILE A 41 -1.82 -8.02 6.14
CA ILE A 41 -1.89 -9.49 6.10
C ILE A 41 -0.92 -9.98 5.04
N ALA A 42 0.14 -10.67 5.43
CA ALA A 42 1.17 -11.17 4.53
C ALA A 42 1.22 -12.69 4.51
N SER A 43 1.64 -13.23 3.38
CA SER A 43 2.04 -14.63 3.25
C SER A 43 3.28 -14.73 2.35
N ALA A 44 3.98 -15.87 2.39
CA ALA A 44 5.08 -16.17 1.48
C ALA A 44 4.75 -17.38 0.58
N GLU A 45 3.51 -17.84 0.63
CA GLU A 45 3.04 -19.03 -0.05
C GLU A 45 1.66 -18.79 -0.65
N PRO A 46 1.31 -19.47 -1.74
CA PRO A 46 -0.06 -19.44 -2.26
C PRO A 46 -1.03 -20.19 -1.33
N TYR A 47 -2.30 -19.89 -1.46
CA TYR A 47 -3.40 -20.62 -0.81
C TYR A 47 -3.30 -20.76 0.72
N THR A 48 -2.73 -19.77 1.42
CA THR A 48 -2.61 -19.80 2.89
C THR A 48 -3.92 -19.50 3.63
N GLY A 49 -4.98 -19.13 2.91
CA GLY A 49 -6.27 -18.75 3.49
C GLY A 49 -6.27 -17.38 4.16
N LYS A 50 -5.52 -16.40 3.62
CA LYS A 50 -5.55 -14.99 4.06
C LYS A 50 -6.96 -14.44 4.17
N SER A 51 -7.87 -14.89 3.32
CA SER A 51 -9.27 -14.47 3.33
C SER A 51 -9.94 -14.69 4.69
N VAL A 52 -9.70 -15.82 5.35
CA VAL A 52 -10.24 -16.09 6.71
C VAL A 52 -9.76 -15.02 7.69
N VAL A 53 -8.47 -14.67 7.60
CA VAL A 53 -7.87 -13.64 8.46
C VAL A 53 -8.40 -12.25 8.11
N ALA A 54 -8.61 -11.94 6.83
CA ALA A 54 -9.16 -10.65 6.39
C ALA A 54 -10.61 -10.47 6.89
N PHE A 55 -11.48 -11.48 6.71
CA PHE A 55 -12.85 -11.44 7.23
C PHE A 55 -12.88 -11.31 8.76
N GLY A 56 -12.06 -12.08 9.47
CA GLY A 56 -11.98 -12.03 10.92
C GLY A 56 -11.48 -10.70 11.46
N LEU A 57 -10.41 -10.14 10.87
CA LEU A 57 -9.87 -8.83 11.27
C LEU A 57 -10.86 -7.69 11.01
N ILE A 58 -11.52 -7.68 9.85
CA ILE A 58 -12.52 -6.65 9.55
C ILE A 58 -13.68 -6.74 10.53
N ASN A 59 -14.19 -7.97 10.83
CA ASN A 59 -15.25 -8.17 11.81
C ASN A 59 -14.84 -7.65 13.20
N MET A 60 -13.64 -7.98 13.66
CA MET A 60 -13.08 -7.53 14.94
C MET A 60 -12.98 -5.99 15.00
N LEU A 61 -12.55 -5.35 13.92
CA LEU A 61 -12.39 -3.90 13.86
C LEU A 61 -13.73 -3.16 13.75
N LEU A 62 -14.69 -3.69 13.01
CA LEU A 62 -16.04 -3.12 12.89
C LEU A 62 -16.82 -3.15 14.21
N ALA A 63 -16.47 -4.03 15.15
CA ALA A 63 -17.01 -3.99 16.52
C ALA A 63 -16.62 -2.70 17.28
N LYS A 64 -15.60 -1.95 16.82
CA LYS A 64 -15.03 -0.76 17.47
C LYS A 64 -15.22 0.53 16.72
N THR A 65 -15.19 0.47 15.38
CA THR A 65 -15.36 1.64 14.52
C THR A 65 -16.18 1.27 13.29
N GLN A 66 -17.01 2.21 12.83
CA GLN A 66 -17.81 2.00 11.61
C GLN A 66 -17.03 2.32 10.33
N LYS A 67 -15.84 2.90 10.44
CA LYS A 67 -15.04 3.36 9.31
C LYS A 67 -13.80 2.49 9.10
N VAL A 68 -14.02 1.22 8.74
CA VAL A 68 -12.95 0.30 8.37
C VAL A 68 -12.79 0.31 6.84
N GLY A 69 -11.57 0.61 6.38
CA GLY A 69 -11.16 0.53 4.98
C GLY A 69 -10.51 -0.83 4.67
N TYR A 70 -10.52 -1.19 3.40
CA TYR A 70 -9.83 -2.37 2.88
C TYR A 70 -8.98 -1.98 1.68
N PHE A 71 -7.77 -2.54 1.60
CA PHE A 71 -6.86 -2.29 0.49
C PHE A 71 -6.06 -3.54 0.14
N LYS A 72 -6.09 -3.94 -1.12
CA LYS A 72 -5.27 -5.03 -1.69
C LYS A 72 -4.39 -4.43 -2.79
N PRO A 73 -3.13 -4.07 -2.50
CA PRO A 73 -2.29 -3.27 -3.40
C PRO A 73 -2.20 -3.78 -4.82
N ILE A 74 -2.14 -5.10 -5.00
CA ILE A 74 -2.05 -5.76 -6.31
C ILE A 74 -3.08 -6.88 -6.35
N ILE A 75 -3.98 -6.84 -7.32
CA ILE A 75 -5.01 -7.87 -7.56
C ILE A 75 -4.57 -8.81 -8.68
N ALA A 76 -5.03 -10.07 -8.59
CA ALA A 76 -4.66 -11.12 -9.56
C ALA A 76 -5.37 -10.98 -10.90
N GLN A 77 -6.50 -10.31 -10.95
CA GLN A 77 -7.37 -10.22 -12.10
C GLN A 77 -6.70 -9.51 -13.27
N GLU A 78 -6.87 -10.03 -14.49
CA GLU A 78 -6.27 -9.49 -15.70
C GLU A 78 -7.20 -8.50 -16.40
N ASP A 79 -8.52 -8.68 -16.28
CA ASP A 79 -9.52 -7.85 -16.94
C ASP A 79 -10.22 -6.90 -15.96
N SER A 80 -10.43 -5.66 -16.38
CA SER A 80 -11.04 -4.62 -15.53
C SER A 80 -12.57 -4.71 -15.42
N GLU A 81 -13.21 -5.59 -16.20
CA GLU A 81 -14.68 -5.73 -16.23
C GLU A 81 -15.21 -6.66 -15.14
N GLU A 82 -14.46 -7.67 -14.73
CA GLU A 82 -14.85 -8.54 -13.62
C GLU A 82 -14.19 -8.12 -12.31
N LYS A 83 -14.99 -7.94 -11.26
CA LYS A 83 -14.48 -7.62 -9.92
C LYS A 83 -13.82 -8.84 -9.29
N GLU A 84 -12.75 -8.63 -8.54
CA GLU A 84 -12.14 -9.72 -7.76
C GLU A 84 -13.14 -10.25 -6.73
N PRO A 85 -13.48 -11.57 -6.77
CA PRO A 85 -14.56 -12.13 -5.96
C PRO A 85 -14.38 -11.94 -4.45
N HIS A 86 -13.13 -11.96 -3.98
CA HIS A 86 -12.81 -11.79 -2.57
C HIS A 86 -13.06 -10.34 -2.08
N ILE A 87 -12.64 -9.35 -2.86
CA ILE A 87 -12.91 -7.93 -2.56
C ILE A 87 -14.42 -7.68 -2.57
N GLU A 88 -15.12 -8.20 -3.58
CA GLU A 88 -16.56 -8.05 -3.69
C GLU A 88 -17.30 -8.68 -2.50
N ALA A 89 -16.86 -9.87 -2.06
CA ALA A 89 -17.43 -10.55 -0.90
C ALA A 89 -17.25 -9.74 0.39
N LEU A 90 -16.07 -9.15 0.62
CA LEU A 90 -15.83 -8.28 1.78
C LEU A 90 -16.69 -7.02 1.75
N MET A 91 -16.75 -6.36 0.60
CA MET A 91 -17.53 -5.13 0.44
C MET A 91 -19.03 -5.38 0.68
N ASP A 92 -19.58 -6.43 0.09
CA ASP A 92 -20.99 -6.77 0.20
C ASP A 92 -21.37 -7.20 1.62
N TYR A 93 -20.61 -8.14 2.20
CA TYR A 93 -20.95 -8.73 3.49
C TYR A 93 -20.92 -7.69 4.62
N PHE A 94 -19.87 -6.86 4.66
CA PHE A 94 -19.70 -5.83 5.68
C PHE A 94 -20.29 -4.46 5.29
N SER A 95 -20.86 -4.34 4.09
CA SER A 95 -21.36 -3.06 3.55
C SER A 95 -20.32 -1.95 3.68
N LEU A 96 -19.05 -2.25 3.30
CA LEU A 96 -17.96 -1.30 3.44
C LEU A 96 -18.19 -0.07 2.56
N PRO A 97 -18.12 1.14 3.12
CA PRO A 97 -18.39 2.38 2.38
C PRO A 97 -17.19 2.81 1.52
N ILE A 98 -16.64 1.90 0.71
CA ILE A 98 -15.49 2.11 -0.16
C ILE A 98 -15.84 1.78 -1.61
N ASN A 99 -15.32 2.56 -2.57
CA ASN A 99 -15.49 2.23 -3.98
C ASN A 99 -14.53 1.11 -4.37
N TYR A 100 -14.98 0.17 -5.20
CA TYR A 100 -14.15 -0.95 -5.65
C TYR A 100 -12.82 -0.50 -6.28
N THR A 101 -12.83 0.54 -7.13
CA THR A 101 -11.64 1.07 -7.79
C THR A 101 -10.61 1.69 -6.83
N ASP A 102 -11.01 2.00 -5.60
CA ASP A 102 -10.12 2.52 -4.57
C ASP A 102 -9.49 1.40 -3.74
N THR A 103 -10.03 0.17 -3.77
CA THR A 103 -9.54 -0.96 -2.97
C THR A 103 -8.22 -1.55 -3.47
N PHE A 104 -7.73 -1.16 -4.64
CA PHE A 104 -6.47 -1.67 -5.20
C PHE A 104 -5.68 -0.58 -5.96
N ALA A 105 -4.38 -0.81 -6.14
CA ALA A 105 -3.53 0.10 -6.91
C ALA A 105 -3.30 -0.41 -8.34
N PHE A 106 -3.05 -1.70 -8.49
CA PHE A 106 -2.69 -2.31 -9.77
C PHE A 106 -3.31 -3.68 -9.95
N THR A 107 -3.52 -4.06 -11.23
CA THR A 107 -3.62 -5.47 -11.61
C THR A 107 -2.22 -6.07 -11.73
N ARG A 108 -2.11 -7.39 -11.63
CA ARG A 108 -0.84 -8.11 -11.81
C ARG A 108 -0.18 -7.80 -13.16
N GLN A 109 -0.96 -7.79 -14.24
CA GLN A 109 -0.47 -7.48 -15.58
C GLN A 109 0.15 -6.09 -15.66
N GLN A 110 -0.49 -5.08 -15.05
CA GLN A 110 0.05 -3.71 -15.01
C GLN A 110 1.39 -3.63 -14.25
N VAL A 111 1.57 -4.43 -13.20
CA VAL A 111 2.84 -4.51 -12.47
C VAL A 111 3.93 -5.13 -13.33
N LEU A 112 3.65 -6.26 -14.01
CA LEU A 112 4.62 -6.93 -14.89
C LEU A 112 5.10 -6.01 -16.01
N GLN A 113 4.19 -5.34 -16.70
CA GLN A 113 4.53 -4.37 -17.75
C GLN A 113 5.41 -3.21 -17.27
N ARG A 114 5.19 -2.74 -16.04
CA ARG A 114 6.00 -1.65 -15.45
C ARG A 114 7.36 -2.11 -14.95
N THR A 115 7.47 -3.33 -14.49
CA THR A 115 8.73 -3.92 -14.03
C THR A 115 9.71 -4.11 -15.20
N GLU A 116 9.22 -4.46 -16.37
CA GLU A 116 10.02 -4.55 -17.62
C GLU A 116 10.62 -3.19 -18.03
N SER A 117 10.00 -2.07 -17.65
CA SER A 117 10.47 -0.71 -17.94
C SER A 117 11.40 -0.11 -16.86
N ASP A 118 11.92 -0.89 -15.93
CA ASP A 118 12.86 -0.52 -14.83
C ASP A 118 12.34 0.58 -13.87
N ASN A 119 11.04 0.62 -13.63
CA ASN A 119 10.34 1.70 -12.92
C ASN A 119 9.74 1.29 -11.56
N ASN A 120 10.45 0.45 -10.79
CA ASN A 120 9.98 -0.08 -9.49
C ASN A 120 9.61 1.01 -8.45
N SER A 121 10.31 2.15 -8.46
CA SER A 121 9.98 3.27 -7.55
C SER A 121 8.59 3.86 -7.85
N SER A 122 8.19 3.93 -9.10
CA SER A 122 6.89 4.42 -9.55
C SER A 122 5.72 3.53 -9.08
N ILE A 123 5.94 2.22 -8.91
CA ILE A 123 4.93 1.29 -8.40
C ILE A 123 4.64 1.59 -6.94
N ILE A 124 5.68 1.70 -6.12
CA ILE A 124 5.54 1.99 -4.68
C ILE A 124 4.91 3.37 -4.45
N ASP A 125 5.32 4.39 -5.18
CA ASP A 125 4.75 5.73 -5.07
C ASP A 125 3.24 5.76 -5.39
N THR A 126 2.82 4.97 -6.40
CA THR A 126 1.40 4.84 -6.75
C THR A 126 0.62 4.09 -5.67
N VAL A 127 1.17 3.00 -5.12
CA VAL A 127 0.57 2.25 -4.00
C VAL A 127 0.37 3.17 -2.79
N ILE A 128 1.40 3.93 -2.41
CA ILE A 128 1.32 4.89 -1.30
C ILE A 128 0.25 5.95 -1.57
N SER A 129 0.22 6.51 -2.78
CA SER A 129 -0.75 7.55 -3.15
C SER A 129 -2.20 7.05 -3.07
N LYS A 130 -2.46 5.84 -3.57
CA LYS A 130 -3.79 5.19 -3.50
C LYS A 130 -4.17 4.87 -2.05
N TYR A 131 -3.25 4.25 -1.29
CA TYR A 131 -3.47 3.91 0.11
C TYR A 131 -3.78 5.16 0.97
N LYS A 132 -3.06 6.26 0.79
CA LYS A 132 -3.27 7.48 1.57
C LYS A 132 -4.63 8.13 1.35
N LYS A 133 -5.25 7.95 0.19
CA LYS A 133 -6.65 8.38 -0.04
C LYS A 133 -7.61 7.57 0.84
N ILE A 134 -7.32 6.28 1.06
CA ILE A 134 -8.10 5.44 1.96
C ILE A 134 -7.86 5.86 3.41
N GLU A 135 -6.59 5.92 3.83
CA GLU A 135 -6.21 6.27 5.21
C GLU A 135 -6.81 7.61 5.69
N ASP A 136 -6.90 8.62 4.82
CA ASP A 136 -7.48 9.92 5.16
C ASP A 136 -9.01 9.84 5.43
N ASN A 137 -9.71 8.81 4.93
CA ASN A 137 -11.17 8.66 5.00
C ASN A 137 -11.65 7.62 6.01
N TYR A 138 -10.77 6.73 6.49
CA TYR A 138 -11.12 5.63 7.38
C TYR A 138 -10.34 5.69 8.69
N ASP A 139 -10.95 5.17 9.75
CA ASP A 139 -10.33 5.13 11.07
C ASP A 139 -9.26 4.04 11.16
N PHE A 140 -9.47 2.94 10.43
CA PHE A 140 -8.53 1.83 10.34
C PHE A 140 -8.63 1.15 8.96
N THR A 141 -7.50 0.66 8.43
CA THR A 141 -7.45 -0.03 7.13
C THR A 141 -6.81 -1.39 7.25
N VAL A 142 -7.49 -2.42 6.78
CA VAL A 142 -6.91 -3.76 6.59
C VAL A 142 -6.29 -3.82 5.20
N ILE A 143 -5.00 -4.13 5.15
CA ILE A 143 -4.25 -4.26 3.90
C ILE A 143 -3.96 -5.74 3.68
N GLU A 144 -4.36 -6.28 2.54
CA GLU A 144 -4.09 -7.67 2.17
C GLU A 144 -3.01 -7.74 1.10
N GLY A 145 -1.91 -8.43 1.41
CA GLY A 145 -0.82 -8.66 0.46
C GLY A 145 -1.28 -9.47 -0.75
N SER A 146 -0.58 -9.30 -1.88
CA SER A 146 -0.87 -9.98 -3.14
C SER A 146 -0.86 -11.50 -2.99
N ASP A 147 -1.59 -12.18 -3.88
CA ASP A 147 -1.65 -13.64 -3.93
C ASP A 147 -0.53 -14.20 -4.81
N PHE A 148 0.04 -15.32 -4.38
CA PHE A 148 1.12 -16.02 -5.08
C PHE A 148 0.53 -16.96 -6.15
N LEU A 149 0.28 -16.44 -7.34
CA LEU A 149 -0.32 -17.19 -8.44
C LEU A 149 0.66 -17.36 -9.61
N GLY A 150 1.65 -18.26 -9.49
CA GLY A 150 2.50 -18.68 -10.63
C GLY A 150 3.97 -18.26 -10.57
N GLN A 151 4.60 -17.97 -11.70
CA GLN A 151 6.06 -17.84 -11.90
C GLN A 151 6.72 -16.58 -11.28
N GLY A 152 6.36 -16.15 -10.09
CA GLY A 152 6.88 -14.93 -9.49
C GLY A 152 6.88 -14.91 -7.98
N ILE A 153 6.87 -16.06 -7.32
CA ILE A 153 6.73 -16.18 -5.86
C ILE A 153 7.74 -15.31 -5.10
N ALA A 154 9.00 -15.30 -5.51
CA ALA A 154 10.03 -14.47 -4.88
C ALA A 154 9.76 -12.97 -5.08
N PHE A 155 9.31 -12.55 -6.25
CA PHE A 155 8.98 -11.17 -6.55
C PHE A 155 7.75 -10.68 -5.76
N GLU A 156 6.72 -11.51 -5.66
CA GLU A 156 5.49 -11.17 -4.92
C GLU A 156 5.76 -11.06 -3.42
N PHE A 157 6.58 -11.96 -2.86
CA PHE A 157 7.00 -11.85 -1.46
C PHE A 157 7.80 -10.57 -1.19
N GLU A 158 8.82 -10.27 -2.01
CA GLU A 158 9.61 -9.05 -1.90
C GLU A 158 8.73 -7.79 -2.04
N SER A 159 7.76 -7.81 -2.94
CA SER A 159 6.79 -6.72 -3.12
C SER A 159 5.94 -6.52 -1.87
N ASN A 160 5.44 -7.59 -1.25
CA ASN A 160 4.65 -7.51 -0.01
C ASN A 160 5.48 -6.93 1.14
N VAL A 161 6.74 -7.35 1.31
CA VAL A 161 7.65 -6.80 2.32
C VAL A 161 7.91 -5.30 2.06
N LEU A 162 8.17 -4.93 0.81
CA LEU A 162 8.45 -3.55 0.43
C LEU A 162 7.23 -2.65 0.62
N ILE A 163 6.03 -3.13 0.27
CA ILE A 163 4.78 -2.39 0.48
C ILE A 163 4.50 -2.23 1.97
N ALA A 164 4.55 -3.29 2.77
CA ALA A 164 4.33 -3.23 4.22
C ALA A 164 5.29 -2.22 4.88
N LYS A 165 6.59 -2.27 4.52
CA LYS A 165 7.60 -1.32 5.00
C LYS A 165 7.24 0.12 4.66
N ASN A 166 6.91 0.39 3.39
CA ASN A 166 6.67 1.76 2.92
C ASN A 166 5.33 2.35 3.38
N LEU A 167 4.35 1.51 3.69
CA LEU A 167 3.10 1.92 4.33
C LEU A 167 3.23 2.01 5.86
N ALA A 168 4.41 1.69 6.42
CA ALA A 168 4.65 1.60 7.86
C ALA A 168 3.59 0.71 8.57
N ALA A 169 3.16 -0.35 7.88
CA ALA A 169 2.11 -1.24 8.32
C ALA A 169 2.69 -2.42 9.10
N PRO A 170 2.24 -2.66 10.34
CA PRO A 170 2.60 -3.86 11.07
C PRO A 170 1.97 -5.08 10.40
N VAL A 171 2.67 -6.21 10.45
CA VAL A 171 2.33 -7.41 9.68
C VAL A 171 1.76 -8.51 10.56
N VAL A 172 0.68 -9.14 10.09
CA VAL A 172 0.26 -10.48 10.51
C VAL A 172 0.63 -11.45 9.40
N ILE A 173 1.47 -12.41 9.74
CA ILE A 173 1.94 -13.44 8.80
C ILE A 173 0.95 -14.61 8.81
N VAL A 174 0.51 -15.05 7.64
CA VAL A 174 -0.35 -16.23 7.48
C VAL A 174 0.43 -17.29 6.70
N ILE A 175 0.55 -18.47 7.28
CA ILE A 175 1.17 -19.64 6.66
C ILE A 175 0.18 -20.79 6.57
N THR A 176 0.39 -21.72 5.64
CA THR A 176 -0.44 -22.92 5.53
C THR A 176 0.22 -24.13 6.18
N GLY A 177 -0.57 -24.92 6.91
CA GLY A 177 -0.19 -26.26 7.40
C GLY A 177 -0.65 -27.39 6.47
N GLN A 178 -1.37 -27.07 5.37
CA GLN A 178 -1.89 -28.08 4.45
C GLN A 178 -0.75 -28.85 3.78
N GLN A 179 -0.81 -30.18 3.83
CA GLN A 179 0.18 -31.11 3.28
C GLN A 179 1.61 -30.92 3.83
N LYS A 180 1.76 -30.35 5.04
CA LYS A 180 3.04 -30.13 5.69
C LYS A 180 3.17 -30.90 6.99
N THR A 181 4.40 -31.29 7.29
CA THR A 181 4.75 -31.82 8.63
C THR A 181 4.86 -30.68 9.63
N THR A 182 4.77 -30.99 10.92
CA THR A 182 4.96 -30.03 12.03
C THR A 182 6.26 -29.24 11.86
N ALA A 183 7.38 -29.92 11.57
CA ALA A 183 8.68 -29.27 11.37
C ALA A 183 8.68 -28.29 10.17
N GLN A 184 8.02 -28.63 9.08
CA GLN A 184 7.91 -27.74 7.91
C GLN A 184 7.11 -26.50 8.22
N VAL A 185 5.99 -26.61 8.95
CA VAL A 185 5.18 -25.45 9.37
C VAL A 185 6.00 -24.52 10.24
N VAL A 186 6.65 -25.05 11.28
CA VAL A 186 7.47 -24.28 12.23
C VAL A 186 8.63 -23.57 11.51
N ASN A 187 9.38 -24.29 10.67
CA ASN A 187 10.50 -23.71 9.93
C ASN A 187 10.04 -22.63 8.94
N THR A 188 8.90 -22.82 8.27
CA THR A 188 8.31 -21.82 7.37
C THR A 188 7.98 -20.54 8.14
N ALA A 189 7.31 -20.66 9.29
CA ALA A 189 6.97 -19.52 10.14
C ALA A 189 8.20 -18.70 10.55
N ILE A 190 9.24 -19.40 11.07
CA ILE A 190 10.47 -18.77 11.55
C ILE A 190 11.21 -18.06 10.40
N ASN A 191 11.31 -18.71 9.25
CA ASN A 191 12.01 -18.14 8.10
C ASN A 191 11.31 -16.89 7.56
N ILE A 192 9.99 -16.92 7.44
CA ILE A 192 9.22 -15.75 7.00
C ILE A 192 9.34 -14.63 8.02
N TYR A 193 9.18 -14.90 9.30
CA TYR A 193 9.36 -13.93 10.38
C TYR A 193 10.73 -13.24 10.30
N ARG A 194 11.82 -14.02 10.23
CA ARG A 194 13.19 -13.49 10.10
C ARG A 194 13.35 -12.61 8.86
N ASN A 195 12.73 -12.97 7.76
CA ASN A 195 12.76 -12.19 6.54
C ASN A 195 12.10 -10.80 6.70
N PHE A 196 10.95 -10.70 7.38
CA PHE A 196 10.31 -9.41 7.65
C PHE A 196 11.16 -8.56 8.61
N ILE A 197 11.63 -9.14 9.72
CA ILE A 197 12.43 -8.42 10.72
C ILE A 197 13.76 -7.92 10.15
N SER A 198 14.45 -8.74 9.34
CA SER A 198 15.73 -8.34 8.72
C SER A 198 15.60 -7.16 7.75
N ARG A 199 14.37 -6.83 7.34
CA ARG A 199 14.04 -5.68 6.48
C ARG A 199 13.38 -4.53 7.23
N ASP A 200 13.47 -4.51 8.56
CA ASP A 200 12.86 -3.49 9.43
C ASP A 200 11.32 -3.42 9.29
N VAL A 201 10.65 -4.54 9.09
CA VAL A 201 9.20 -4.63 9.10
C VAL A 201 8.75 -5.32 10.38
N GLN A 202 7.90 -4.65 11.16
CA GLN A 202 7.42 -5.20 12.42
C GLN A 202 6.31 -6.21 12.20
N VAL A 203 6.39 -7.33 12.94
CA VAL A 203 5.41 -8.41 12.91
C VAL A 203 4.65 -8.44 14.24
N LEU A 204 3.32 -8.40 14.20
CA LEU A 204 2.46 -8.47 15.39
C LEU A 204 2.09 -9.91 15.74
N GLY A 205 1.95 -10.75 14.73
CA GLY A 205 1.55 -12.12 14.95
C GLY A 205 1.78 -13.04 13.76
N ILE A 206 1.70 -14.34 14.05
CA ILE A 206 1.79 -15.43 13.07
C ILE A 206 0.58 -16.32 13.24
N ILE A 207 -0.11 -16.62 12.14
CA ILE A 207 -1.26 -17.50 12.09
C ILE A 207 -0.89 -18.70 11.20
N ALA A 208 -0.73 -19.88 11.78
CA ALA A 208 -0.63 -21.14 11.05
C ALA A 208 -2.05 -21.66 10.76
N ASN A 209 -2.48 -21.52 9.52
CA ASN A 209 -3.82 -21.87 9.08
C ASN A 209 -3.87 -23.22 8.37
N MET A 210 -5.02 -23.87 8.32
CA MET A 210 -5.24 -25.17 7.69
C MET A 210 -4.30 -26.27 8.20
N VAL A 211 -4.04 -26.26 9.49
CA VAL A 211 -3.19 -27.26 10.15
C VAL A 211 -4.00 -28.54 10.40
N ASN A 212 -3.36 -29.71 10.27
CA ASN A 212 -4.02 -30.94 10.71
C ASN A 212 -4.33 -30.85 12.21
N LYS A 213 -5.59 -31.15 12.56
CA LYS A 213 -6.12 -31.02 13.92
C LYS A 213 -5.29 -31.78 14.96
N ASP A 214 -4.77 -32.95 14.58
CA ASP A 214 -4.00 -33.82 15.47
C ASP A 214 -2.63 -33.21 15.84
N PHE A 215 -2.08 -32.33 15.01
CA PHE A 215 -0.77 -31.68 15.22
C PHE A 215 -0.87 -30.22 15.67
N ALA A 216 -2.08 -29.69 15.81
CA ALA A 216 -2.28 -28.26 16.11
C ALA A 216 -1.66 -27.86 17.46
N GLY A 217 -1.75 -28.73 18.48
CA GLY A 217 -1.14 -28.52 19.80
C GLY A 217 0.38 -28.45 19.73
N ASP A 218 1.01 -29.43 19.08
CA ASP A 218 2.47 -29.51 18.95
C ASP A 218 3.02 -28.31 18.17
N ILE A 219 2.34 -27.90 17.10
CA ILE A 219 2.74 -26.72 16.31
C ILE A 219 2.65 -25.46 17.16
N MET A 220 1.58 -25.30 17.94
CA MET A 220 1.41 -24.15 18.82
C MET A 220 2.52 -24.06 19.88
N GLU A 221 2.84 -25.18 20.51
CA GLU A 221 3.92 -25.26 21.52
C GLU A 221 5.28 -24.90 20.90
N LEU A 222 5.62 -25.51 19.77
CA LEU A 222 6.89 -25.28 19.09
C LEU A 222 7.05 -23.86 18.56
N LEU A 223 6.00 -23.27 18.02
CA LEU A 223 6.02 -21.89 17.56
C LEU A 223 6.20 -20.92 18.74
N THR A 224 5.48 -21.15 19.84
CA THR A 224 5.58 -20.31 21.04
C THR A 224 6.96 -20.41 21.68
N ALA A 225 7.59 -21.58 21.66
CA ALA A 225 8.93 -21.79 22.22
C ALA A 225 10.06 -21.16 21.39
N GLN A 226 9.90 -21.03 20.07
CA GLN A 226 10.97 -20.58 19.15
C GLN A 226 10.80 -19.15 18.64
N LEU A 227 9.66 -18.54 18.85
CA LEU A 227 9.37 -17.15 18.47
C LEU A 227 9.41 -16.23 19.70
N PRO A 228 9.66 -14.93 19.52
CA PRO A 228 9.61 -13.97 20.62
C PRO A 228 8.25 -13.97 21.32
N SER A 229 8.25 -13.85 22.65
CA SER A 229 7.05 -13.84 23.51
C SER A 229 6.10 -12.67 23.21
N GLU A 230 6.63 -11.62 22.59
CA GLU A 230 5.88 -10.45 22.14
C GLU A 230 5.01 -10.73 20.90
N LEU A 231 5.20 -11.84 20.20
CA LEU A 231 4.36 -12.19 19.05
C LEU A 231 3.05 -12.86 19.49
N THR A 232 1.97 -12.56 18.76
CA THR A 232 0.74 -13.36 18.87
C THR A 232 0.87 -14.56 17.95
N VAL A 233 0.85 -15.76 18.53
CA VAL A 233 0.87 -17.01 17.75
C VAL A 233 -0.53 -17.63 17.81
N SER A 234 -1.03 -18.06 16.67
CA SER A 234 -2.33 -18.75 16.56
C SER A 234 -2.24 -19.90 15.58
N VAL A 235 -2.94 -20.99 15.87
CA VAL A 235 -3.02 -22.17 15.02
C VAL A 235 -4.49 -22.45 14.72
N ILE A 236 -4.86 -22.38 13.45
CA ILE A 236 -6.21 -22.65 12.96
C ILE A 236 -6.21 -24.04 12.32
N PRO A 237 -6.92 -25.01 12.91
CA PRO A 237 -7.08 -26.31 12.31
C PRO A 237 -7.84 -26.26 10.99
N MET A 238 -7.60 -27.27 10.15
CA MET A 238 -8.33 -27.44 8.89
C MET A 238 -9.83 -27.61 9.17
N ASP A 239 -10.64 -26.81 8.48
CA ASP A 239 -12.10 -26.93 8.54
C ASP A 239 -12.64 -27.33 7.16
N ALA A 240 -13.35 -28.45 7.11
CA ALA A 240 -13.87 -29.02 5.86
C ALA A 240 -14.83 -28.04 5.16
N GLY A 241 -15.69 -27.36 5.92
CA GLY A 241 -16.65 -26.41 5.34
C GLY A 241 -16.01 -25.21 4.65
N LEU A 242 -14.81 -24.79 5.07
CA LEU A 242 -14.05 -23.73 4.40
C LEU A 242 -13.34 -24.23 3.14
N GLN A 243 -13.00 -25.52 3.07
CA GLN A 243 -12.28 -26.10 1.94
C GLN A 243 -13.19 -26.63 0.84
N SER A 244 -14.43 -26.95 1.17
CA SER A 244 -15.41 -27.50 0.23
C SER A 244 -15.83 -26.47 -0.81
N PRO A 245 -15.56 -26.70 -2.12
CA PRO A 245 -16.02 -25.82 -3.17
C PRO A 245 -17.56 -25.92 -3.33
N THR A 246 -18.16 -24.89 -3.89
CA THR A 246 -19.57 -24.92 -4.30
C THR A 246 -19.72 -25.50 -5.71
N MET A 247 -20.91 -25.95 -6.05
CA MET A 247 -21.25 -26.34 -7.42
C MET A 247 -20.97 -25.22 -8.43
N ARG A 248 -21.17 -23.95 -8.05
CA ARG A 248 -20.86 -22.80 -8.89
C ARG A 248 -19.36 -22.69 -9.16
N GLU A 249 -18.53 -22.81 -8.13
CA GLU A 249 -17.05 -22.77 -8.27
C GLU A 249 -16.56 -23.91 -9.18
N ILE A 250 -17.12 -25.12 -9.00
CA ILE A 250 -16.80 -26.28 -9.85
C ILE A 250 -17.23 -26.03 -11.30
N THR A 251 -18.45 -25.51 -11.52
CA THR A 251 -18.96 -25.19 -12.85
C THR A 251 -18.05 -24.19 -13.57
N THR A 252 -17.65 -23.12 -12.89
CA THR A 252 -16.75 -22.11 -13.44
C THR A 252 -15.38 -22.69 -13.75
N ALA A 253 -14.79 -23.46 -12.82
CA ALA A 253 -13.46 -24.05 -13.00
C ALA A 253 -13.39 -25.07 -14.13
N LEU A 254 -14.48 -25.83 -14.32
CA LEU A 254 -14.60 -26.81 -15.40
C LEU A 254 -15.12 -26.21 -16.72
N GLN A 255 -15.48 -24.94 -16.75
CA GLN A 255 -16.18 -24.30 -17.88
C GLN A 255 -17.42 -25.12 -18.31
N ALA A 256 -18.14 -25.66 -17.32
CA ALA A 256 -19.23 -26.60 -17.53
C ALA A 256 -20.53 -25.87 -17.91
N LYS A 257 -21.39 -26.56 -18.70
CA LYS A 257 -22.72 -26.09 -19.00
C LYS A 257 -23.70 -26.55 -17.93
N VAL A 258 -24.47 -25.63 -17.35
CA VAL A 258 -25.56 -25.97 -16.42
C VAL A 258 -26.76 -26.52 -17.24
N LEU A 259 -27.25 -27.69 -16.86
CA LEU A 259 -28.40 -28.33 -17.48
C LEU A 259 -29.65 -28.22 -16.61
N PHE A 260 -29.50 -28.40 -15.29
CA PHE A 260 -30.58 -28.36 -14.30
C PHE A 260 -30.08 -27.83 -12.95
N GLY A 261 -31.00 -27.35 -12.11
CA GLY A 261 -30.73 -27.00 -10.71
C GLY A 261 -29.95 -25.70 -10.53
N GLU A 262 -30.15 -24.71 -11.39
CA GLU A 262 -29.46 -23.41 -11.35
C GLU A 262 -29.63 -22.69 -10.01
N ASP A 263 -30.80 -22.82 -9.37
CA ASP A 263 -31.09 -22.21 -8.05
C ASP A 263 -30.28 -22.81 -6.89
N LEU A 264 -29.70 -24.01 -7.08
CA LEU A 264 -28.94 -24.75 -6.06
C LEU A 264 -27.43 -24.76 -6.28
N MET A 265 -26.92 -23.89 -7.14
CA MET A 265 -25.49 -23.81 -7.45
C MET A 265 -24.61 -23.37 -6.26
N ALA A 266 -25.20 -22.87 -5.18
CA ALA A 266 -24.50 -22.56 -3.92
C ALA A 266 -24.27 -23.82 -3.03
N SER A 267 -24.74 -25.01 -3.44
CA SER A 267 -24.52 -26.26 -2.71
C SER A 267 -23.04 -26.56 -2.57
N GLN A 268 -22.58 -26.83 -1.34
CA GLN A 268 -21.20 -27.23 -1.06
C GLN A 268 -20.93 -28.68 -1.45
N VAL A 269 -19.72 -28.95 -1.90
CA VAL A 269 -19.25 -30.28 -2.31
C VAL A 269 -18.10 -30.69 -1.39
N ASP A 270 -18.38 -31.64 -0.48
CA ASP A 270 -17.39 -32.10 0.50
C ASP A 270 -16.45 -33.16 -0.08
N ASN A 271 -16.94 -33.94 -1.02
CA ASN A 271 -16.17 -34.98 -1.73
C ASN A 271 -16.84 -35.32 -3.07
N PHE A 272 -16.17 -36.10 -3.89
CA PHE A 272 -16.75 -36.60 -5.13
C PHE A 272 -16.58 -38.10 -5.28
N VAL A 273 -17.46 -38.71 -6.07
CA VAL A 273 -17.45 -40.14 -6.39
C VAL A 273 -17.71 -40.35 -7.88
N THR A 274 -16.95 -41.26 -8.48
CA THR A 274 -17.17 -41.65 -9.87
C THR A 274 -18.24 -42.74 -9.97
N GLY A 275 -19.31 -42.47 -10.73
CA GLY A 275 -20.42 -43.39 -10.97
C GLY A 275 -20.05 -44.48 -11.96
N ALA A 276 -19.01 -45.28 -11.70
CA ALA A 276 -18.53 -46.32 -12.57
C ALA A 276 -19.17 -47.70 -12.29
N MET A 277 -19.68 -47.90 -11.07
CA MET A 277 -20.29 -49.16 -10.64
C MET A 277 -21.74 -49.27 -11.09
N MET A 278 -22.28 -50.50 -11.00
CA MET A 278 -23.74 -50.71 -11.13
C MET A 278 -24.48 -50.03 -9.97
N LEU A 279 -25.68 -49.56 -10.23
CA LEU A 279 -26.47 -48.77 -9.29
C LEU A 279 -26.54 -49.35 -7.85
N PRO A 280 -26.80 -50.63 -7.60
CA PRO A 280 -26.88 -51.16 -6.24
C PRO A 280 -25.59 -50.94 -5.44
N ASN A 281 -24.45 -51.14 -6.10
CA ASN A 281 -23.13 -50.95 -5.45
C ASN A 281 -22.83 -49.47 -5.30
N PHE A 282 -23.16 -48.64 -6.28
CA PHE A 282 -22.92 -47.21 -6.27
C PHE A 282 -23.67 -46.53 -5.10
N LEU A 283 -24.88 -46.91 -4.81
CA LEU A 283 -25.71 -46.31 -3.74
C LEU A 283 -25.02 -46.38 -2.36
N ASN A 284 -24.20 -47.40 -2.12
CA ASN A 284 -23.42 -47.53 -0.86
C ASN A 284 -22.32 -46.52 -0.71
N HIS A 285 -21.93 -45.79 -1.77
CA HIS A 285 -20.89 -44.76 -1.77
C HIS A 285 -21.44 -43.33 -1.68
N ILE A 286 -22.76 -43.15 -1.62
CA ILE A 286 -23.37 -41.83 -1.43
C ILE A 286 -23.13 -41.37 0.01
N LYS A 287 -22.37 -40.28 0.14
CA LYS A 287 -22.08 -39.56 1.39
C LYS A 287 -22.74 -38.20 1.35
N GLU A 288 -22.76 -37.50 2.50
CA GLU A 288 -23.30 -36.16 2.58
C GLU A 288 -22.53 -35.19 1.65
N ASN A 289 -23.28 -34.36 0.93
CA ASN A 289 -22.73 -33.36 0.01
C ASN A 289 -21.79 -33.92 -1.07
N VAL A 290 -22.01 -35.17 -1.49
CA VAL A 290 -21.18 -35.82 -2.52
C VAL A 290 -21.50 -35.27 -3.91
N LEU A 291 -20.49 -35.00 -4.72
CA LEU A 291 -20.59 -34.73 -6.15
C LEU A 291 -20.42 -36.04 -6.92
N ILE A 292 -21.33 -36.35 -7.81
CA ILE A 292 -21.29 -37.56 -8.63
C ILE A 292 -20.71 -37.19 -10.00
N VAL A 293 -19.67 -37.89 -10.42
CA VAL A 293 -19.04 -37.74 -11.74
C VAL A 293 -19.34 -38.98 -12.57
N THR A 294 -20.08 -38.85 -13.65
CA THR A 294 -20.53 -40.00 -14.46
C THR A 294 -20.74 -39.58 -15.92
N PRO A 295 -20.56 -40.49 -16.91
CA PRO A 295 -20.99 -40.20 -18.29
C PRO A 295 -22.51 -39.95 -18.37
N GLY A 296 -22.90 -39.11 -19.32
CA GLY A 296 -24.30 -38.70 -19.45
C GLY A 296 -25.25 -39.81 -19.91
N ASP A 297 -24.74 -40.87 -20.50
CA ASP A 297 -25.51 -42.07 -20.90
C ASP A 297 -25.82 -43.04 -19.72
N ARG A 298 -25.26 -42.77 -18.52
CA ARG A 298 -25.55 -43.53 -17.31
C ARG A 298 -26.85 -43.07 -16.63
N GLY A 299 -27.98 -43.22 -17.34
CA GLY A 299 -29.31 -42.88 -16.82
C GLY A 299 -29.68 -43.60 -15.52
N ASP A 300 -29.16 -44.82 -15.31
CA ASP A 300 -29.29 -45.59 -14.07
C ASP A 300 -28.71 -44.86 -12.85
N ILE A 301 -27.50 -44.35 -12.98
CA ILE A 301 -26.81 -43.59 -11.92
C ILE A 301 -27.50 -42.24 -11.69
N ILE A 302 -27.86 -41.52 -12.77
CA ILE A 302 -28.49 -40.21 -12.68
C ILE A 302 -29.84 -40.33 -11.92
N ILE A 303 -30.73 -41.22 -12.35
CA ILE A 303 -32.02 -41.40 -11.70
C ILE A 303 -31.88 -41.97 -10.29
N GLY A 304 -30.94 -42.92 -10.08
CA GLY A 304 -30.63 -43.46 -8.77
C GLY A 304 -30.17 -42.38 -7.79
N ALA A 305 -29.29 -41.47 -8.22
CA ALA A 305 -28.81 -40.35 -7.41
C ALA A 305 -29.93 -39.35 -7.05
N LEU A 306 -30.75 -38.98 -8.02
CA LEU A 306 -31.91 -38.10 -7.81
C LEU A 306 -32.92 -38.72 -6.84
N THR A 307 -33.15 -40.02 -6.94
CA THR A 307 -34.05 -40.77 -6.05
C THR A 307 -33.46 -40.89 -4.65
N ALA A 308 -32.16 -41.22 -4.53
CA ALA A 308 -31.45 -41.27 -3.26
C ALA A 308 -31.48 -39.92 -2.56
N ASN A 309 -31.29 -38.81 -3.27
CA ASN A 309 -31.34 -37.46 -2.71
C ASN A 309 -32.71 -37.10 -2.11
N ARG A 310 -33.78 -37.70 -2.62
CA ARG A 310 -35.16 -37.51 -2.09
C ARG A 310 -35.47 -38.46 -0.94
N SER A 311 -34.72 -39.55 -0.83
CA SER A 311 -34.92 -40.54 0.23
C SER A 311 -34.44 -40.00 1.59
N THR A 312 -35.09 -40.45 2.66
CA THR A 312 -34.66 -40.22 4.03
C THR A 312 -33.60 -41.23 4.50
N SER A 313 -33.36 -42.28 3.73
CA SER A 313 -32.43 -43.35 4.03
C SER A 313 -31.03 -43.15 3.43
N TYR A 314 -30.85 -42.13 2.61
CA TYR A 314 -29.58 -41.77 1.97
C TYR A 314 -29.18 -40.34 2.28
N ALA A 315 -27.88 -40.12 2.27
CA ALA A 315 -27.29 -38.79 2.44
C ALA A 315 -27.61 -37.90 1.22
N LYS A 316 -27.49 -36.57 1.41
CA LYS A 316 -27.80 -35.59 0.36
C LYS A 316 -26.66 -35.51 -0.66
N VAL A 317 -27.04 -35.42 -1.93
CA VAL A 317 -26.15 -35.26 -3.07
C VAL A 317 -26.03 -33.78 -3.42
N ALA A 318 -24.78 -33.27 -3.53
CA ALA A 318 -24.52 -31.88 -3.87
C ALA A 318 -24.82 -31.54 -5.34
N GLY A 319 -24.54 -32.49 -6.25
CA GLY A 319 -24.75 -32.31 -7.67
C GLY A 319 -24.25 -33.49 -8.51
N ILE A 320 -24.42 -33.39 -9.83
CA ILE A 320 -23.96 -34.39 -10.81
C ILE A 320 -23.19 -33.69 -11.91
N VAL A 321 -22.00 -34.21 -12.27
CA VAL A 321 -21.22 -33.79 -13.44
C VAL A 321 -21.32 -34.89 -14.50
N LEU A 322 -21.89 -34.54 -15.65
CA LEU A 322 -21.96 -35.40 -16.82
C LEU A 322 -20.71 -35.19 -17.69
N THR A 323 -20.00 -36.26 -17.95
CA THR A 323 -18.70 -36.22 -18.64
C THR A 323 -18.79 -36.67 -20.11
N ALA A 324 -17.67 -36.50 -20.85
CA ALA A 324 -17.52 -36.91 -22.24
C ALA A 324 -18.49 -36.24 -23.26
N GLY A 325 -19.06 -35.07 -22.92
CA GLY A 325 -20.05 -34.42 -23.78
C GLY A 325 -21.35 -35.20 -23.97
N SER A 326 -21.50 -36.33 -23.26
CA SER A 326 -22.70 -37.19 -23.36
C SER A 326 -23.86 -36.58 -22.57
N LEU A 327 -25.05 -36.63 -23.11
CA LEU A 327 -26.28 -36.17 -22.46
C LEU A 327 -27.20 -37.34 -22.17
N PRO A 328 -28.06 -37.25 -21.15
CA PRO A 328 -29.05 -38.27 -20.87
C PRO A 328 -30.07 -38.42 -22.02
N ASP A 329 -30.56 -39.64 -22.21
CA ASP A 329 -31.62 -39.92 -23.18
C ASP A 329 -32.91 -39.14 -22.87
N GLU A 330 -33.71 -38.83 -23.89
CA GLU A 330 -34.94 -38.03 -23.77
C GLU A 330 -35.94 -38.54 -22.70
N PRO A 331 -36.12 -39.86 -22.49
CA PRO A 331 -36.95 -40.36 -21.38
C PRO A 331 -36.39 -39.96 -20.00
N VAL A 332 -35.06 -39.99 -19.82
CA VAL A 332 -34.39 -39.57 -18.56
C VAL A 332 -34.54 -38.07 -18.36
N ILE A 333 -34.36 -37.28 -19.42
CA ILE A 333 -34.57 -35.82 -19.38
C ILE A 333 -35.99 -35.47 -18.96
N ARG A 334 -36.99 -36.17 -19.50
CA ARG A 334 -38.39 -35.97 -19.13
C ARG A 334 -38.67 -36.30 -17.66
N LEU A 335 -38.07 -37.37 -17.13
CA LEU A 335 -38.16 -37.68 -15.71
C LEU A 335 -37.56 -36.57 -14.86
N ILE A 336 -36.37 -36.07 -15.21
CA ILE A 336 -35.72 -34.97 -14.48
C ILE A 336 -36.58 -33.72 -14.48
N LYS A 337 -37.13 -33.32 -15.64
CA LYS A 337 -38.02 -32.15 -15.77
C LYS A 337 -39.32 -32.28 -14.96
N GLY A 338 -39.77 -33.50 -14.70
CA GLY A 338 -40.97 -33.77 -13.89
C GLY A 338 -40.73 -33.69 -12.37
N LEU A 339 -39.48 -33.53 -11.92
CA LEU A 339 -39.16 -33.40 -10.49
C LEU A 339 -39.37 -31.97 -10.02
N GLN A 340 -40.00 -31.78 -8.84
CA GLN A 340 -40.23 -30.45 -8.25
C GLN A 340 -38.94 -29.72 -7.85
N THR A 341 -37.94 -30.48 -7.43
CA THR A 341 -36.63 -29.94 -7.03
C THR A 341 -35.55 -30.83 -7.64
N VAL A 342 -34.65 -30.23 -8.38
CA VAL A 342 -33.56 -30.93 -9.05
C VAL A 342 -32.23 -30.37 -8.51
N ILE A 343 -31.33 -31.26 -8.04
CA ILE A 343 -29.97 -30.89 -7.69
C ILE A 343 -29.24 -30.39 -8.93
N PRO A 344 -28.17 -29.62 -8.78
CA PRO A 344 -27.35 -29.15 -9.90
C PRO A 344 -26.85 -30.32 -10.77
N ILE A 345 -27.15 -30.27 -12.06
CA ILE A 345 -26.61 -31.19 -13.07
C ILE A 345 -25.89 -30.33 -14.11
N ILE A 346 -24.57 -30.54 -14.22
CA ILE A 346 -23.71 -29.83 -15.17
C ILE A 346 -23.10 -30.82 -16.17
N SER A 347 -22.71 -30.33 -17.34
CA SER A 347 -22.08 -31.15 -18.38
C SER A 347 -20.74 -30.55 -18.82
N VAL A 348 -19.76 -31.43 -19.02
CA VAL A 348 -18.43 -31.12 -19.54
C VAL A 348 -18.10 -32.00 -20.74
N THR A 349 -17.22 -31.53 -21.62
CA THR A 349 -16.73 -32.27 -22.78
C THR A 349 -15.58 -33.22 -22.44
N THR A 350 -14.90 -32.98 -21.34
CA THR A 350 -13.76 -33.77 -20.86
C THR A 350 -14.19 -35.16 -20.37
N GLY A 351 -13.25 -36.12 -20.44
CA GLY A 351 -13.48 -37.49 -19.96
C GLY A 351 -13.58 -37.57 -18.43
N THR A 352 -14.15 -38.66 -17.92
CA THR A 352 -14.41 -38.85 -16.48
C THR A 352 -13.15 -38.74 -15.62
N PHE A 353 -12.04 -39.31 -16.06
CA PHE A 353 -10.76 -39.26 -15.32
C PHE A 353 -10.19 -37.83 -15.26
N GLU A 354 -10.17 -37.16 -16.40
CA GLU A 354 -9.71 -35.78 -16.52
C GLU A 354 -10.56 -34.83 -15.66
N THR A 355 -11.88 -34.96 -15.76
CA THR A 355 -12.84 -34.18 -14.94
C THR A 355 -12.63 -34.42 -13.44
N SER A 356 -12.45 -35.67 -13.02
CA SER A 356 -12.22 -36.01 -11.61
C SER A 356 -10.93 -35.40 -11.08
N ASN A 357 -9.85 -35.43 -11.86
CA ASN A 357 -8.59 -34.81 -11.50
C ASN A 357 -8.72 -33.29 -11.40
N ALA A 358 -9.40 -32.66 -12.36
CA ALA A 358 -9.67 -31.23 -12.34
C ALA A 358 -10.47 -30.82 -11.09
N ILE A 359 -11.53 -31.56 -10.74
CA ILE A 359 -12.32 -31.31 -9.51
C ILE A 359 -11.42 -31.40 -8.26
N GLY A 360 -10.55 -32.43 -8.19
CA GLY A 360 -9.64 -32.60 -7.06
C GLY A 360 -8.59 -31.49 -6.87
N SER A 361 -8.35 -30.69 -7.89
CA SER A 361 -7.42 -29.54 -7.86
C SER A 361 -8.10 -28.19 -7.59
N ILE A 362 -9.43 -28.16 -7.46
CA ILE A 362 -10.16 -26.91 -7.23
C ILE A 362 -9.94 -26.43 -5.79
N HIS A 363 -9.33 -25.26 -5.67
CA HIS A 363 -9.21 -24.56 -4.40
C HIS A 363 -10.46 -23.69 -4.18
N SER A 364 -11.15 -23.98 -3.09
CA SER A 364 -12.34 -23.24 -2.71
C SER A 364 -12.02 -21.81 -2.31
N ARG A 365 -12.88 -20.86 -2.66
CA ARG A 365 -12.77 -19.43 -2.36
C ARG A 365 -13.97 -18.96 -1.53
N ILE A 366 -13.77 -17.88 -0.80
CA ILE A 366 -14.85 -17.18 -0.14
C ILE A 366 -15.42 -16.15 -1.14
N THR A 367 -16.69 -16.35 -1.54
CA THR A 367 -17.38 -15.49 -2.50
C THR A 367 -18.62 -14.87 -1.86
N LYS A 368 -19.13 -13.77 -2.42
CA LYS A 368 -20.35 -13.07 -1.93
C LYS A 368 -21.59 -13.96 -1.87
N ASP A 369 -21.70 -14.95 -2.75
CA ASP A 369 -22.86 -15.83 -2.85
C ASP A 369 -22.93 -16.87 -1.71
N ASN A 370 -21.83 -17.07 -0.96
CA ASN A 370 -21.76 -18.06 0.12
C ASN A 370 -21.63 -17.41 1.51
N LYS A 371 -22.70 -16.78 1.98
CA LYS A 371 -22.75 -16.14 3.30
C LYS A 371 -22.41 -17.10 4.44
N LYS A 372 -22.84 -18.36 4.37
CA LYS A 372 -22.55 -19.38 5.39
C LYS A 372 -21.04 -19.62 5.52
N LYS A 373 -20.32 -19.61 4.40
CA LYS A 373 -18.86 -19.78 4.40
C LYS A 373 -18.13 -18.55 4.96
N ILE A 374 -18.68 -17.36 4.72
CA ILE A 374 -18.18 -16.12 5.33
C ILE A 374 -18.35 -16.16 6.85
N GLU A 375 -19.55 -16.51 7.33
CA GLU A 375 -19.84 -16.66 8.76
C GLU A 375 -18.95 -17.74 9.41
N LEU A 376 -18.75 -18.86 8.72
CA LEU A 376 -17.84 -19.91 9.18
C LEU A 376 -16.40 -19.41 9.28
N ALA A 377 -15.92 -18.64 8.31
CA ALA A 377 -14.57 -18.05 8.33
C ALA A 377 -14.38 -17.11 9.53
N ILE A 378 -15.36 -16.26 9.80
CA ILE A 378 -15.34 -15.36 10.96
C ILE A 378 -15.34 -16.16 12.27
N ASN A 379 -16.23 -17.15 12.40
CA ASN A 379 -16.32 -17.99 13.60
C ASN A 379 -15.03 -18.78 13.86
N VAL A 380 -14.41 -19.32 12.80
CA VAL A 380 -13.14 -20.05 12.88
C VAL A 380 -12.02 -19.11 13.34
N PHE A 381 -11.95 -17.90 12.78
CA PHE A 381 -10.99 -16.90 13.20
C PHE A 381 -11.16 -16.53 14.68
N GLU A 382 -12.36 -16.18 15.11
CA GLU A 382 -12.66 -15.81 16.51
C GLU A 382 -12.37 -16.94 17.49
N LYS A 383 -12.59 -18.18 17.09
CA LYS A 383 -12.37 -19.36 17.94
C LYS A 383 -10.91 -19.67 18.18
N TYR A 384 -10.05 -19.48 17.19
CA TYR A 384 -8.66 -19.97 17.22
C TYR A 384 -7.62 -18.85 17.29
N VAL A 385 -7.99 -17.59 17.04
CA VAL A 385 -7.10 -16.44 17.17
C VAL A 385 -7.39 -15.70 18.47
N ASP A 386 -6.33 -15.39 19.21
CA ASP A 386 -6.45 -14.50 20.38
C ASP A 386 -6.68 -13.06 19.88
N THR A 387 -7.93 -12.77 19.59
CA THR A 387 -8.37 -11.47 19.08
C THR A 387 -8.10 -10.34 20.05
N LYS A 388 -8.14 -10.60 21.37
CA LYS A 388 -7.86 -9.59 22.39
C LYS A 388 -6.38 -9.23 22.42
N ALA A 389 -5.48 -10.21 22.44
CA ALA A 389 -4.04 -9.96 22.41
C ALA A 389 -3.60 -9.28 21.11
N LEU A 390 -4.19 -9.67 19.99
CA LEU A 390 -3.91 -9.04 18.69
C LEU A 390 -4.39 -7.58 18.65
N ASP A 391 -5.56 -7.31 19.18
CA ASP A 391 -6.14 -5.98 19.27
C ASP A 391 -5.33 -5.04 20.18
N ASP A 392 -4.95 -5.49 21.36
CA ASP A 392 -4.10 -4.72 22.29
C ASP A 392 -2.77 -4.32 21.60
N LYS A 393 -2.21 -5.22 20.80
CA LYS A 393 -1.00 -4.94 20.02
C LYS A 393 -1.24 -3.95 18.88
N ILE A 394 -2.35 -4.05 18.19
CA ILE A 394 -2.73 -3.09 17.13
C ILE A 394 -2.87 -1.67 17.72
N ILE A 395 -3.54 -1.55 18.87
CA ILE A 395 -3.76 -0.26 19.52
C ILE A 395 -2.46 0.33 20.07
N THR A 396 -1.59 -0.50 20.64
CA THR A 396 -0.32 -0.06 21.25
C THR A 396 0.81 0.11 20.25
N PHE A 397 0.61 -0.36 19.02
CA PHE A 397 1.64 -0.29 17.98
C PHE A 397 1.97 1.15 17.61
N GLN A 398 3.25 1.45 17.61
CA GLN A 398 3.80 2.74 17.20
C GLN A 398 4.83 2.50 16.10
N SER A 399 4.62 3.09 14.94
CA SER A 399 5.58 2.99 13.84
C SER A 399 6.90 3.68 14.19
N GLU A 400 8.01 2.97 14.07
CA GLU A 400 9.35 3.53 14.25
C GLU A 400 9.82 4.21 12.95
N GLY A 401 9.53 5.50 12.84
CA GLY A 401 10.08 6.36 11.79
C GLY A 401 9.25 6.45 10.51
N ILE A 402 9.66 7.39 9.65
CA ILE A 402 9.04 7.67 8.35
C ILE A 402 9.96 7.10 7.26
N THR A 403 9.42 6.28 6.36
CA THR A 403 10.19 5.76 5.23
C THR A 403 10.52 6.87 4.21
N PRO A 404 11.57 6.71 3.40
CA PRO A 404 11.93 7.67 2.35
C PRO A 404 10.77 8.02 1.41
N HIS A 405 10.06 7.03 0.93
CA HIS A 405 8.91 7.22 0.03
C HIS A 405 7.74 7.93 0.72
N MET A 406 7.45 7.58 1.97
CA MET A 406 6.42 8.25 2.76
C MET A 406 6.76 9.71 3.02
N PHE A 407 8.01 10.01 3.35
CA PHE A 407 8.50 11.38 3.54
C PHE A 407 8.34 12.19 2.24
N GLN A 408 8.77 11.63 1.11
CA GLN A 408 8.62 12.27 -0.20
C GLN A 408 7.14 12.53 -0.53
N TYR A 409 6.26 11.56 -0.30
CA TYR A 409 4.82 11.73 -0.47
C TYR A 409 4.27 12.89 0.37
N GLN A 410 4.65 12.98 1.66
CA GLN A 410 4.21 14.06 2.55
C GLN A 410 4.71 15.42 2.07
N LEU A 411 5.95 15.53 1.58
CA LEU A 411 6.49 16.75 1.00
C LEU A 411 5.68 17.20 -0.22
N VAL A 412 5.40 16.28 -1.13
CA VAL A 412 4.58 16.55 -2.33
C VAL A 412 3.16 16.97 -1.94
N LYS A 413 2.52 16.28 -0.99
CA LYS A 413 1.17 16.62 -0.48
C LYS A 413 1.14 18.03 0.12
N ARG A 414 2.15 18.39 0.94
CA ARG A 414 2.28 19.73 1.53
C ARG A 414 2.52 20.82 0.49
N ALA A 415 3.41 20.55 -0.48
CA ALA A 415 3.69 21.50 -1.56
C ALA A 415 2.41 21.81 -2.35
N LYS A 416 1.63 20.77 -2.72
CA LYS A 416 0.35 20.93 -3.44
C LYS A 416 -0.73 21.66 -2.62
N SER A 417 -0.78 21.46 -1.30
CA SER A 417 -1.81 22.07 -0.45
C SER A 417 -1.64 23.57 -0.30
N LYS A 418 -0.42 24.09 -0.46
CA LYS A 418 -0.11 25.52 -0.39
C LYS A 418 1.05 25.83 -1.32
N LYS A 419 0.74 25.95 -2.61
CA LYS A 419 1.76 26.32 -3.60
C LYS A 419 2.52 27.56 -3.19
N LYS A 420 3.82 27.52 -3.39
CA LYS A 420 4.76 28.58 -3.09
C LYS A 420 5.48 29.00 -4.35
N HIS A 421 5.73 30.29 -4.48
CA HIS A 421 6.52 30.85 -5.55
C HIS A 421 8.00 30.78 -5.21
N ILE A 422 8.77 30.01 -5.98
CA ILE A 422 10.18 29.72 -5.76
C ILE A 422 11.03 30.31 -6.91
N VAL A 423 12.12 30.95 -6.57
CA VAL A 423 13.12 31.45 -7.52
C VAL A 423 14.29 30.48 -7.63
N LEU A 424 14.66 30.12 -8.85
CA LEU A 424 15.88 29.38 -9.19
C LEU A 424 16.82 30.32 -9.93
N PRO A 425 17.90 30.83 -9.27
CA PRO A 425 18.74 31.86 -9.86
C PRO A 425 19.76 31.31 -10.89
N GLU A 426 19.95 29.99 -10.98
CA GLU A 426 20.95 29.34 -11.81
C GLU A 426 20.33 28.69 -13.06
N GLY A 427 19.62 29.49 -13.87
CA GLY A 427 18.85 29.02 -15.02
C GLY A 427 19.67 28.51 -16.20
N ASP A 428 20.95 28.72 -16.20
CA ASP A 428 21.92 28.22 -17.17
C ASP A 428 22.42 26.78 -16.86
N ASP A 429 22.14 26.26 -15.68
CA ASP A 429 22.56 24.90 -15.27
C ASP A 429 21.55 23.84 -15.68
N ASP A 430 22.02 22.81 -16.42
CA ASP A 430 21.22 21.70 -16.91
C ASP A 430 20.49 20.94 -15.80
N ARG A 431 21.06 20.83 -14.60
CA ARG A 431 20.46 20.14 -13.44
C ARG A 431 19.27 20.91 -12.92
N ILE A 432 19.36 22.24 -12.90
CA ILE A 432 18.29 23.14 -12.47
C ILE A 432 17.13 23.05 -13.46
N LEU A 433 17.39 23.08 -14.77
CA LEU A 433 16.34 22.93 -15.78
C LEU A 433 15.63 21.57 -15.72
N LYS A 434 16.37 20.48 -15.47
CA LYS A 434 15.78 19.15 -15.23
C LYS A 434 14.93 19.09 -13.96
N ALA A 435 15.37 19.77 -12.89
CA ALA A 435 14.60 19.88 -11.65
C ALA A 435 13.34 20.71 -11.85
N ALA A 436 13.45 21.86 -12.55
CA ALA A 436 12.33 22.72 -12.89
C ALA A 436 11.25 21.97 -13.68
N ALA A 437 11.66 21.16 -14.68
CA ALA A 437 10.75 20.32 -15.46
C ALA A 437 9.94 19.36 -14.57
N ARG A 438 10.57 18.72 -13.60
CA ARG A 438 9.88 17.82 -12.66
C ARG A 438 8.91 18.57 -11.76
N LEU A 439 9.30 19.73 -11.22
CA LEU A 439 8.47 20.53 -10.34
C LEU A 439 7.22 21.07 -11.04
N ILE A 440 7.36 21.54 -12.27
CA ILE A 440 6.27 22.07 -13.10
C ILE A 440 5.33 20.95 -13.53
N ASN A 441 5.85 19.85 -14.08
CA ASN A 441 5.03 18.71 -14.52
C ASN A 441 4.24 18.05 -13.37
N GLN A 442 4.71 18.14 -12.13
CA GLN A 442 4.01 17.67 -10.94
C GLN A 442 3.13 18.73 -10.28
N ASP A 443 3.13 19.96 -10.80
CA ASP A 443 2.37 21.10 -10.30
C ASP A 443 2.61 21.37 -8.79
N LEU A 444 3.90 21.42 -8.37
CA LEU A 444 4.27 21.53 -6.95
C LEU A 444 4.46 22.98 -6.49
N VAL A 445 4.97 23.86 -7.35
CA VAL A 445 5.35 25.23 -7.04
C VAL A 445 5.05 26.14 -8.23
N GLU A 446 4.87 27.44 -7.95
CA GLU A 446 5.06 28.47 -8.96
C GLU A 446 6.56 28.75 -9.10
N LEU A 447 7.05 28.90 -10.32
CA LEU A 447 8.49 28.92 -10.55
C LEU A 447 8.90 30.17 -11.35
N THR A 448 9.96 30.83 -10.87
CA THR A 448 10.74 31.80 -11.63
C THR A 448 12.16 31.29 -11.78
N ILE A 449 12.66 31.26 -13.01
CA ILE A 449 14.06 30.97 -13.34
C ILE A 449 14.72 32.27 -13.78
N LEU A 450 15.89 32.58 -13.18
CA LEU A 450 16.67 33.75 -13.58
C LEU A 450 17.71 33.38 -14.65
N GLY A 451 17.80 34.21 -15.67
CA GLY A 451 18.75 34.02 -16.78
C GLY A 451 18.23 34.60 -18.10
N ASP A 452 18.97 34.40 -19.18
CA ASP A 452 18.55 34.84 -20.49
C ASP A 452 17.49 33.89 -21.07
N PRO A 453 16.29 34.40 -21.46
CA PRO A 453 15.21 33.58 -21.98
C PRO A 453 15.60 32.77 -23.24
N ASN A 454 16.44 33.31 -24.10
CA ASN A 454 16.87 32.63 -25.32
C ASN A 454 17.82 31.46 -25.01
N GLU A 455 18.79 31.68 -24.11
CA GLU A 455 19.74 30.65 -23.68
C GLU A 455 19.02 29.51 -22.95
N ILE A 456 18.13 29.85 -22.03
CA ILE A 456 17.29 28.86 -21.30
C ILE A 456 16.40 28.09 -22.28
N GLY A 457 15.77 28.77 -23.25
CA GLY A 457 14.93 28.11 -24.26
C GLY A 457 15.72 27.13 -25.15
N LEU A 458 16.95 27.49 -25.54
CA LEU A 458 17.85 26.62 -26.29
C LEU A 458 18.30 25.41 -25.45
N ALA A 459 18.62 25.62 -24.18
CA ALA A 459 19.02 24.55 -23.27
C ALA A 459 17.87 23.55 -23.02
N ILE A 460 16.64 24.01 -22.85
CA ILE A 460 15.43 23.17 -22.70
C ILE A 460 15.26 22.27 -23.95
N LYS A 461 15.38 22.85 -25.15
CA LYS A 461 15.31 22.11 -26.42
C LYS A 461 16.45 21.09 -26.55
N ARG A 462 17.67 21.49 -26.26
CA ARG A 462 18.86 20.61 -26.29
C ARG A 462 18.72 19.41 -25.36
N LEU A 463 18.14 19.62 -24.18
CA LEU A 463 17.93 18.59 -23.17
C LEU A 463 16.70 17.71 -23.43
N GLY A 464 15.87 18.03 -24.44
CA GLY A 464 14.64 17.31 -24.75
C GLY A 464 13.60 17.37 -23.61
N LEU A 465 13.60 18.46 -22.83
CA LEU A 465 12.68 18.59 -21.71
C LEU A 465 11.28 18.98 -22.22
N ASN A 466 10.27 18.24 -21.77
CA ASN A 466 8.87 18.59 -22.03
C ASN A 466 8.44 19.69 -21.06
N LEU A 467 8.75 20.93 -21.39
CA LEU A 467 8.44 22.14 -20.64
C LEU A 467 7.74 23.15 -21.54
N ASP A 468 6.54 23.56 -21.16
CA ASP A 468 5.89 24.71 -21.75
C ASP A 468 6.48 25.99 -21.14
N LEU A 469 7.12 26.83 -21.97
CA LEU A 469 7.73 28.09 -21.55
C LEU A 469 6.72 29.08 -20.96
N ASN A 470 5.43 28.88 -21.20
CA ASN A 470 4.36 29.71 -20.62
C ASN A 470 3.94 29.23 -19.22
N SER A 471 4.40 28.07 -18.77
CA SER A 471 4.02 27.49 -17.47
C SER A 471 4.85 27.99 -16.28
N PHE A 472 5.86 28.83 -16.53
CA PHE A 472 6.73 29.42 -15.52
C PHE A 472 7.32 30.75 -16.01
N HIS A 473 7.93 31.51 -15.11
CA HIS A 473 8.50 32.81 -15.44
C HIS A 473 10.00 32.70 -15.69
N ILE A 474 10.50 33.31 -16.77
CA ILE A 474 11.93 33.51 -17.00
C ILE A 474 12.19 35.02 -16.92
N ILE A 475 13.10 35.41 -16.03
CA ILE A 475 13.45 36.81 -15.79
C ILE A 475 14.95 36.99 -15.98
N ASN A 476 15.32 37.86 -16.93
CA ASN A 476 16.69 38.36 -17.02
C ASN A 476 16.82 39.59 -16.07
N PRO A 477 17.67 39.51 -15.03
CA PRO A 477 17.85 40.61 -14.10
C PRO A 477 18.06 41.98 -14.77
N LYS A 478 18.90 42.03 -15.81
CA LYS A 478 19.27 43.27 -16.50
C LYS A 478 18.12 43.94 -17.24
N ASN A 479 17.13 43.16 -17.69
CA ASN A 479 16.02 43.63 -18.51
C ASN A 479 14.68 43.52 -17.76
N SER A 480 14.71 43.32 -16.45
CA SER A 480 13.53 43.14 -15.63
C SER A 480 12.82 44.48 -15.33
N ILE A 481 11.49 44.45 -15.34
CA ILE A 481 10.66 45.59 -14.91
C ILE A 481 10.91 45.97 -13.42
N TYR A 482 11.43 45.06 -12.63
CA TYR A 482 11.75 45.24 -11.22
C TYR A 482 13.16 45.79 -10.98
N TYR A 483 14.00 45.91 -12.03
CA TYR A 483 15.42 46.20 -11.88
C TYR A 483 15.67 47.51 -11.13
N ASP A 484 15.12 48.61 -11.60
CA ASP A 484 15.32 49.96 -11.01
C ASP A 484 14.78 50.04 -9.58
N GLU A 485 13.60 49.47 -9.31
CA GLU A 485 13.03 49.37 -7.96
C GLU A 485 13.97 48.61 -7.00
N TYR A 486 14.58 47.52 -7.48
CA TYR A 486 15.48 46.72 -6.66
C TYR A 486 16.80 47.42 -6.43
N VAL A 487 17.33 48.16 -7.41
CA VAL A 487 18.54 48.98 -7.27
C VAL A 487 18.32 50.06 -6.20
N GLU A 488 17.24 50.83 -6.30
CA GLU A 488 16.88 51.84 -5.32
C GLU A 488 16.74 51.27 -3.92
N THR A 489 16.03 50.15 -3.80
CA THR A 489 15.85 49.44 -2.52
C THR A 489 17.19 48.98 -1.93
N LEU A 490 18.09 48.40 -2.73
CA LEU A 490 19.39 47.97 -2.27
C LEU A 490 20.25 49.14 -1.84
N TYR A 491 20.27 50.21 -2.61
CA TYR A 491 20.97 51.43 -2.28
C TYR A 491 20.50 52.01 -0.93
N GLU A 492 19.19 52.20 -0.74
CA GLU A 492 18.65 52.68 0.53
C GLU A 492 19.02 51.79 1.73
N LEU A 493 18.98 50.49 1.56
CA LEU A 493 19.35 49.52 2.62
C LEU A 493 20.87 49.50 2.95
N ARG A 494 21.73 49.96 2.02
CA ARG A 494 23.18 49.78 2.12
C ARG A 494 24.00 51.08 1.99
N LYS A 495 23.37 52.26 1.72
CA LYS A 495 24.09 53.54 1.60
C LYS A 495 25.01 53.87 2.78
N ASN A 496 24.62 53.48 4.01
CA ASN A 496 25.44 53.63 5.23
C ASN A 496 26.55 52.58 5.37
N LYS A 497 26.78 51.75 4.37
CA LYS A 497 27.78 50.68 4.31
C LYS A 497 28.68 50.83 3.06
N ASN A 498 28.84 52.07 2.61
CA ASN A 498 29.66 52.46 1.45
C ASN A 498 29.22 51.82 0.12
N VAL A 499 27.96 51.58 -0.07
CA VAL A 499 27.38 51.21 -1.36
C VAL A 499 26.80 52.47 -2.00
N ASN A 500 27.34 52.84 -3.14
CA ASN A 500 26.78 53.90 -3.97
C ASN A 500 25.73 53.31 -4.97
N GLU A 501 25.05 54.18 -5.72
CA GLU A 501 24.00 53.77 -6.65
C GLU A 501 24.56 52.92 -7.80
N GLU A 502 25.74 53.27 -8.33
CA GLU A 502 26.38 52.50 -9.41
C GLU A 502 26.74 51.08 -8.95
N MET A 503 27.28 50.96 -7.73
CA MET A 503 27.54 49.62 -7.12
C MET A 503 26.23 48.86 -6.90
N ALA A 504 25.16 49.52 -6.51
CA ALA A 504 23.85 48.85 -6.34
C ALA A 504 23.32 48.34 -7.67
N ARG A 505 23.48 49.11 -8.77
CA ARG A 505 23.15 48.72 -10.13
C ARG A 505 23.94 47.47 -10.56
N ASP A 506 25.24 47.48 -10.37
CA ASP A 506 26.09 46.33 -10.69
C ASP A 506 25.68 45.07 -9.90
N MET A 507 25.49 45.22 -8.59
CA MET A 507 25.09 44.11 -7.72
C MET A 507 23.73 43.53 -8.12
N MET A 508 22.75 44.31 -8.62
CA MET A 508 21.47 43.83 -9.05
C MET A 508 21.48 43.06 -10.40
N THR A 509 22.60 43.15 -11.14
CA THR A 509 22.78 42.27 -12.31
C THR A 509 23.08 40.81 -11.94
N ASP A 510 23.55 40.59 -10.69
CA ASP A 510 23.83 39.26 -10.17
C ASP A 510 22.57 38.52 -9.78
N VAL A 511 22.41 37.30 -10.31
CA VAL A 511 21.19 36.48 -10.12
C VAL A 511 20.91 36.12 -8.65
N SER A 512 21.95 35.98 -7.81
CA SER A 512 21.77 35.70 -6.38
C SER A 512 21.25 36.91 -5.63
N TYR A 513 21.77 38.13 -5.95
CA TYR A 513 21.26 39.38 -5.39
C TYR A 513 19.84 39.67 -5.85
N PHE A 514 19.58 39.53 -7.15
CA PHE A 514 18.26 39.76 -7.72
C PHE A 514 17.20 38.82 -7.14
N GLY A 515 17.48 37.50 -7.14
CA GLY A 515 16.56 36.50 -6.58
C GLY A 515 16.34 36.67 -5.08
N THR A 516 17.37 37.07 -4.31
CA THR A 516 17.20 37.41 -2.90
C THR A 516 16.34 38.67 -2.70
N MET A 517 16.45 39.66 -3.58
CA MET A 517 15.62 40.85 -3.54
C MET A 517 14.16 40.56 -3.87
N MET A 518 13.87 39.65 -4.83
CA MET A 518 12.52 39.16 -5.08
C MET A 518 11.87 38.60 -3.80
N VAL A 519 12.64 37.80 -3.03
CA VAL A 519 12.16 37.27 -1.74
C VAL A 519 11.98 38.38 -0.71
N TYR A 520 12.91 39.35 -0.65
CA TYR A 520 12.81 40.47 0.28
C TYR A 520 11.58 41.33 0.04
N LYS A 521 11.30 41.65 -1.21
CA LYS A 521 10.12 42.47 -1.64
C LYS A 521 8.82 41.66 -1.53
N GLY A 522 8.86 40.35 -1.46
CA GLY A 522 7.70 39.46 -1.39
C GLY A 522 7.12 39.13 -2.77
N HIS A 523 7.89 39.33 -3.83
CA HIS A 523 7.54 38.89 -5.19
C HIS A 523 7.79 37.40 -5.37
N ALA A 524 8.48 36.76 -4.43
CA ALA A 524 8.60 35.31 -4.31
C ALA A 524 8.60 34.89 -2.83
N ASP A 525 8.19 33.65 -2.56
CA ASP A 525 8.19 33.09 -1.20
C ASP A 525 9.57 32.61 -0.74
N GLY A 526 10.40 32.16 -1.69
CA GLY A 526 11.73 31.64 -1.40
C GLY A 526 12.61 31.51 -2.63
N MET A 527 13.92 31.33 -2.38
CA MET A 527 14.92 31.09 -3.40
C MET A 527 15.69 29.82 -3.08
N VAL A 528 15.99 29.02 -4.10
CA VAL A 528 16.80 27.79 -3.99
C VAL A 528 17.97 27.90 -4.95
N SER A 529 19.20 27.87 -4.39
CA SER A 529 20.47 28.05 -5.11
C SER A 529 21.54 27.12 -4.56
N GLY A 530 22.64 26.96 -5.28
CA GLY A 530 23.82 26.17 -4.87
C GLY A 530 24.18 25.05 -5.84
N ALA A 531 23.63 25.05 -7.04
CA ALA A 531 24.07 24.13 -8.10
C ALA A 531 25.43 24.55 -8.69
N VAL A 532 25.63 25.85 -8.87
CA VAL A 532 26.85 26.47 -9.44
C VAL A 532 27.50 27.40 -8.42
N HIS A 533 26.67 28.23 -7.75
CA HIS A 533 27.17 29.22 -6.82
C HIS A 533 27.61 28.60 -5.49
N THR A 534 28.69 29.18 -4.91
CA THR A 534 29.16 28.77 -3.59
C THR A 534 28.16 29.19 -2.50
N THR A 535 28.20 28.50 -1.35
CA THR A 535 27.39 28.84 -0.17
C THR A 535 27.55 30.30 0.23
N GLN A 536 28.80 30.84 0.17
CA GLN A 536 29.06 32.23 0.49
C GLN A 536 28.37 33.19 -0.47
N HIS A 537 28.40 32.92 -1.77
CA HIS A 537 27.76 33.73 -2.79
C HIS A 537 26.21 33.77 -2.63
N THR A 538 25.62 32.62 -2.33
CA THR A 538 24.16 32.52 -2.11
C THR A 538 23.69 33.21 -0.83
N ILE A 539 24.46 33.08 0.27
CA ILE A 539 24.03 33.61 1.59
C ILE A 539 24.36 35.10 1.77
N ARG A 540 25.40 35.59 1.11
CA ARG A 540 25.86 36.97 1.27
C ARG A 540 24.77 38.03 1.07
N PRO A 541 23.95 38.00 0.00
CA PRO A 541 22.85 38.95 -0.18
C PRO A 541 21.85 38.89 0.98
N ALA A 542 21.46 37.68 1.40
CA ALA A 542 20.50 37.50 2.49
C ALA A 542 21.00 38.08 3.82
N LEU A 543 22.27 37.90 4.15
CA LEU A 543 22.89 38.49 5.34
C LEU A 543 22.98 40.02 5.25
N GLN A 544 23.13 40.56 4.05
CA GLN A 544 23.27 41.98 3.83
C GLN A 544 21.98 42.77 4.02
N PHE A 545 20.82 42.27 3.56
CA PHE A 545 19.60 43.02 3.61
C PHE A 545 18.37 42.27 4.20
N ILE A 546 18.25 40.93 4.14
CA ILE A 546 17.21 40.20 4.88
C ILE A 546 17.55 40.16 6.37
N LYS A 547 18.83 39.89 6.72
CA LYS A 547 19.36 39.77 8.07
C LYS A 547 18.75 38.61 8.88
N THR A 548 19.22 38.42 10.10
CA THR A 548 18.68 37.45 11.06
C THR A 548 17.46 38.02 11.78
N LYS A 549 16.63 37.14 12.34
CA LYS A 549 15.53 37.57 13.22
C LYS A 549 16.08 38.30 14.44
N PRO A 550 15.32 39.27 15.02
CA PRO A 550 15.71 39.92 16.28
C PRO A 550 16.06 38.90 17.37
N GLY A 551 17.19 39.08 18.04
CA GLY A 551 17.68 38.18 19.09
C GLY A 551 18.39 36.93 18.62
N VAL A 552 18.53 36.70 17.31
CA VAL A 552 19.28 35.57 16.73
C VAL A 552 20.61 36.06 16.18
N SER A 553 21.72 35.59 16.76
CA SER A 553 23.10 35.99 16.38
C SER A 553 23.80 35.01 15.46
N VAL A 554 23.16 33.84 15.17
CA VAL A 554 23.81 32.75 14.43
C VAL A 554 22.90 32.29 13.30
N VAL A 555 23.46 32.09 12.12
CA VAL A 555 22.81 31.43 10.98
C VAL A 555 23.26 29.98 10.97
N SER A 556 22.30 29.06 11.04
CA SER A 556 22.55 27.62 10.97
C SER A 556 21.71 26.98 9.86
N SER A 557 22.20 25.89 9.34
CA SER A 557 21.47 25.07 8.36
C SER A 557 21.10 23.72 8.96
N VAL A 558 20.00 23.15 8.48
CA VAL A 558 19.54 21.79 8.79
C VAL A 558 19.50 21.02 7.49
N SER A 559 20.11 19.85 7.47
CA SER A 559 20.02 18.91 6.36
C SER A 559 19.18 17.72 6.77
N SER A 560 18.14 17.43 6.00
CA SER A 560 17.37 16.20 6.16
C SER A 560 17.96 15.15 5.23
N CYS A 561 18.50 14.06 5.80
CA CYS A 561 19.01 12.94 5.04
C CYS A 561 17.99 11.82 5.03
N VAL A 562 17.52 11.46 3.84
CA VAL A 562 16.63 10.34 3.61
C VAL A 562 17.49 9.12 3.28
N CYS A 563 17.68 8.24 4.25
CA CYS A 563 18.48 7.02 4.12
C CYS A 563 17.58 5.79 3.97
N ARG A 564 18.13 4.67 3.49
CA ARG A 564 17.40 3.39 3.42
C ARG A 564 16.83 2.93 4.78
N SER A 565 17.43 3.37 5.88
CA SER A 565 17.00 3.08 7.26
C SER A 565 16.05 4.14 7.87
N GLY A 566 15.51 5.06 7.07
CA GLY A 566 14.57 6.10 7.52
C GLY A 566 15.07 7.54 7.38
N LEU A 567 14.27 8.49 7.87
CA LEU A 567 14.59 9.90 7.87
C LEU A 567 15.56 10.21 9.02
N ARG A 568 16.74 10.75 8.71
CA ARG A 568 17.68 11.27 9.71
C ARG A 568 17.87 12.77 9.48
N CYS A 569 17.56 13.56 10.49
CA CYS A 569 17.93 14.97 10.51
C CYS A 569 19.38 15.11 11.01
N LEU A 570 20.28 15.52 10.12
CA LEU A 570 21.64 15.87 10.47
C LEU A 570 21.71 17.38 10.65
N ALA A 571 22.01 17.83 11.86
CA ALA A 571 22.35 19.22 12.10
C ALA A 571 23.70 19.52 11.46
N ILE A 572 23.73 20.49 10.56
CA ILE A 572 25.00 20.98 9.99
C ILE A 572 25.44 22.21 10.72
N VAL A 573 26.72 22.19 11.00
CA VAL A 573 27.58 23.20 11.65
C VAL A 573 27.16 24.64 11.29
N PRO A 574 27.24 25.57 12.25
CA PRO A 574 26.96 26.99 12.00
C PRO A 574 27.84 27.54 10.87
N LEU A 575 27.20 28.27 9.95
CA LEU A 575 27.89 28.93 8.83
C LEU A 575 28.84 30.06 9.28
N ILE A 576 28.79 30.40 10.56
CA ILE A 576 29.65 31.43 11.20
C ILE A 576 30.22 30.81 12.47
N GLN A 577 31.54 30.95 12.65
CA GLN A 577 32.32 30.39 13.75
C GLN A 577 31.81 30.88 15.12
N ILE A 578 31.44 29.95 16.00
CA ILE A 578 30.88 30.25 17.32
C ILE A 578 32.04 30.45 18.31
N GLN A 579 32.16 31.62 18.91
CA GLN A 579 33.16 31.88 19.96
C GLN A 579 32.68 31.63 21.39
N ARG A 580 31.44 31.22 21.68
CA ARG A 580 30.96 31.01 23.07
C ARG A 580 29.97 29.85 23.20
N HIS A 581 30.10 29.07 24.28
CA HIS A 581 29.28 27.91 24.67
C HIS A 581 27.76 28.17 24.77
N GLN A 582 27.35 29.39 25.08
CA GLN A 582 25.92 29.75 25.20
C GLN A 582 25.14 29.68 23.89
N ASN A 583 25.81 29.69 22.76
CA ASN A 583 25.18 29.59 21.45
C ASN A 583 24.83 28.15 21.03
N LEU A 584 25.46 27.13 21.62
CA LEU A 584 25.19 25.72 21.34
C LEU A 584 23.80 25.29 21.80
N LEU A 585 23.34 25.74 22.96
CA LEU A 585 21.97 25.43 23.47
C LEU A 585 20.91 26.13 22.62
N ARG A 586 21.15 27.36 22.14
CA ARG A 586 20.24 28.06 21.21
C ARG A 586 20.20 27.37 19.84
N LEU A 587 21.34 26.86 19.38
CA LEU A 587 21.43 26.08 18.15
C LEU A 587 20.63 24.80 18.24
N GLN A 588 20.77 24.06 19.34
CA GLN A 588 20.03 22.82 19.60
C GLN A 588 18.50 23.04 19.61
N PHE A 589 18.04 24.16 20.17
CA PHE A 589 16.64 24.55 20.20
C PHE A 589 16.09 24.96 18.80
N LEU A 590 16.90 25.67 18.00
CA LEU A 590 16.53 26.04 16.62
C LEU A 590 16.53 24.82 15.70
N LEU A 591 17.44 23.87 15.90
CA LEU A 591 17.50 22.60 15.18
C LEU A 591 16.28 21.73 15.47
N GLN A 592 15.87 21.69 16.73
CA GLN A 592 14.66 21.00 17.16
C GLN A 592 13.41 21.61 16.51
N LYS A 593 13.30 22.95 16.45
CA LYS A 593 12.19 23.64 15.76
C LYS A 593 12.20 23.44 14.24
N ALA A 594 13.38 23.40 13.61
CA ALA A 594 13.47 23.17 12.17
C ALA A 594 13.12 21.70 11.81
N ALA A 595 13.54 20.74 12.62
CA ALA A 595 13.12 19.35 12.51
C ALA A 595 11.59 19.22 12.65
N TRP A 596 10.97 19.96 13.58
CA TRP A 596 9.52 20.01 13.77
C TRP A 596 8.74 20.67 12.62
N ALA A 597 9.35 21.61 11.91
CA ALA A 597 8.71 22.24 10.74
C ALA A 597 8.73 21.34 9.49
N LEU A 598 9.58 20.32 9.49
CA LEU A 598 9.73 19.35 8.40
C LEU A 598 8.93 18.05 8.62
N VAL A 599 8.49 17.77 9.84
CA VAL A 599 7.58 16.69 10.22
C VAL A 599 6.17 17.25 10.45
#